data_703066a311de7791a1d867f93ff6a88b
#
_entry.id   703066a311de7791a1d867f93ff6a88b
#
_cell.length_a   1.000
_cell.length_b   1.000
_cell.length_c   1.000
_cell.angle_alpha   90.00
_cell.angle_beta   90.00
_cell.angle_gamma   90.00
#
_symmetry.space_group_name_H-M   'P 1'
#
loop_
_entity.id
_entity.type
_entity.pdbx_description
1 polymer ?
#
loop_
_entity_poly.entity_id
_entity_poly.type
_entity_poly.pdbx_seq_one_letter_code
_entity_poly.pdbx_strand_id
1 'polypeptide(L)'
;MFGIAFPIYADKGVVVKEDVCGSGNSIIETTDGWYVAAEHYSGVYLYEDDIVVGNLKTYGFQVITRIDGESGRFYIEDYETNIGDAYEELCN
;
A
#
# COMPACT_ATOMS: atom_id res chain seq x y z
N MET A 1 11.43 -25.02 20.02
CA MET A 1 10.89 -24.68 19.06
C MET A 1 11.36 -23.58 18.53
N PHE A 2 11.32 -23.31 17.73
CA PHE A 2 11.70 -22.34 17.23
C PHE A 2 10.73 -21.60 16.80
N GLY A 3 10.62 -20.55 17.07
CA GLY A 3 9.69 -19.69 16.63
C GLY A 3 9.96 -19.26 15.27
N ILE A 4 8.97 -19.05 14.53
CA ILE A 4 9.10 -18.37 13.27
C ILE A 4 9.07 -16.93 13.58
N ALA A 5 10.07 -16.22 13.12
CA ALA A 5 10.09 -14.80 13.24
C ALA A 5 9.23 -14.23 12.14
N PHE A 6 8.05 -13.75 12.47
CA PHE A 6 7.25 -13.00 11.53
C PHE A 6 7.71 -11.58 11.52
N PRO A 7 7.68 -10.91 10.36
CA PRO A 7 7.98 -9.49 10.33
C PRO A 7 6.89 -8.76 11.05
N ILE A 8 7.19 -8.34 12.26
CA ILE A 8 6.21 -7.65 13.09
C ILE A 8 5.92 -6.26 12.59
N TYR A 9 6.74 -5.77 11.65
CA TYR A 9 6.55 -4.46 11.07
C TYR A 9 5.67 -4.48 9.84
N ALA A 10 5.24 -5.66 9.38
CA ALA A 10 4.39 -5.75 8.21
C ALA A 10 2.97 -5.34 8.56
N ASP A 11 2.45 -4.41 7.77
CA ASP A 11 1.07 -3.98 7.89
C ASP A 11 0.22 -4.75 6.90
N LYS A 12 -1.07 -4.80 7.20
CA LYS A 12 -2.04 -5.40 6.29
C LYS A 12 -3.06 -4.32 5.94
N GLY A 13 -3.52 -4.35 4.70
CA GLY A 13 -4.52 -3.38 4.25
C GLY A 13 -5.33 -3.90 3.09
N VAL A 14 -6.27 -3.07 2.67
CA VAL A 14 -7.11 -3.34 1.50
C VAL A 14 -6.99 -2.14 0.58
N VAL A 15 -6.89 -2.41 -0.72
CA VAL A 15 -6.84 -1.35 -1.72
C VAL A 15 -8.25 -0.77 -1.84
N VAL A 16 -8.38 0.51 -1.54
CA VAL A 16 -9.67 1.20 -1.58
C VAL A 16 -9.81 2.06 -2.83
N LYS A 17 -8.71 2.43 -3.47
CA LYS A 17 -8.73 3.15 -4.75
C LYS A 17 -7.60 2.64 -5.62
N GLU A 18 -7.90 2.43 -6.90
CA GLU A 18 -6.92 1.99 -7.88
C GLU A 18 -6.74 3.06 -8.94
N ASP A 19 -5.62 3.01 -9.64
CA ASP A 19 -5.31 3.86 -10.79
C ASP A 19 -5.59 5.33 -10.50
N VAL A 20 -5.18 5.78 -9.33
CA VAL A 20 -5.42 7.16 -8.89
C VAL A 20 -4.64 8.10 -9.80
N CYS A 21 -5.34 9.07 -10.37
CA CYS A 21 -4.79 10.02 -11.34
C CYS A 21 -4.17 9.36 -12.56
N GLY A 22 -4.65 8.16 -12.92
CA GLY A 22 -4.29 7.52 -14.18
C GLY A 22 -2.89 6.97 -14.26
N SER A 23 -2.23 6.75 -13.13
CA SER A 23 -0.81 6.35 -13.12
C SER A 23 -0.57 4.99 -12.46
N GLY A 24 -1.62 4.22 -12.22
CA GLY A 24 -1.48 2.94 -11.52
C GLY A 24 -1.23 3.10 -10.04
N ASN A 25 -1.37 4.30 -9.51
CA ASN A 25 -1.18 4.58 -8.09
C ASN A 25 -2.40 4.12 -7.31
N SER A 26 -2.19 3.76 -6.05
CA SER A 26 -3.24 3.17 -5.24
C SER A 26 -3.33 3.85 -3.89
N ILE A 27 -4.54 3.82 -3.31
CA ILE A 27 -4.72 4.18 -1.92
C ILE A 27 -5.10 2.90 -1.18
N ILE A 28 -4.38 2.62 -0.11
CA ILE A 28 -4.55 1.41 0.69
C ILE A 28 -5.02 1.82 2.07
N GLU A 29 -6.12 1.25 2.52
CA GLU A 29 -6.58 1.46 3.89
C GLU A 29 -6.00 0.35 4.75
N THR A 30 -5.20 0.73 5.75
CA THR A 30 -4.60 -0.24 6.66
C THR A 30 -5.63 -0.71 7.69
N THR A 31 -5.36 -1.84 8.32
CA THR A 31 -6.27 -2.40 9.31
C THR A 31 -6.43 -1.50 10.53
N ASP A 32 -5.46 -0.62 10.79
CA ASP A 32 -5.56 0.34 11.90
C ASP A 32 -6.05 1.72 11.44
N GLY A 33 -6.58 1.83 10.21
CA GLY A 33 -7.35 2.99 9.80
C GLY A 33 -6.60 4.10 9.10
N TRP A 34 -5.40 3.84 8.60
CA TRP A 34 -4.65 4.84 7.82
C TRP A 34 -4.89 4.65 6.33
N TYR A 35 -4.79 5.74 5.58
CA TYR A 35 -4.90 5.72 4.12
C TYR A 35 -3.51 6.00 3.55
N VAL A 36 -2.95 5.01 2.88
CA VAL A 36 -1.58 5.04 2.37
C VAL A 36 -1.58 5.43 0.92
N ALA A 37 -0.84 6.46 0.57
CA ALA A 37 -0.69 6.93 -0.81
C ALA A 37 0.51 6.21 -1.42
N ALA A 38 0.24 5.25 -2.31
CA ALA A 38 1.28 4.38 -2.87
C ALA A 38 1.40 4.60 -4.37
N GLU A 39 2.56 5.10 -4.81
CA GLU A 39 2.84 5.28 -6.24
C GLU A 39 3.43 4.01 -6.82
N HIS A 40 2.83 3.51 -7.88
CA HIS A 40 3.35 2.32 -8.57
C HIS A 40 4.70 2.63 -9.21
N TYR A 41 5.67 1.76 -8.99
CA TYR A 41 6.98 1.86 -9.59
C TYR A 41 7.26 0.69 -10.54
N SER A 42 7.06 -0.54 -10.07
CA SER A 42 7.27 -1.73 -10.88
C SER A 42 6.47 -2.90 -10.32
N GLY A 43 6.37 -3.97 -11.08
CA GLY A 43 5.68 -5.19 -10.64
C GLY A 43 4.18 -5.07 -10.80
N VAL A 44 3.45 -5.75 -9.92
CA VAL A 44 2.00 -5.84 -10.08
C VAL A 44 1.33 -4.50 -9.85
N TYR A 45 0.21 -4.30 -10.54
CA TYR A 45 -0.71 -3.22 -10.22
C TYR A 45 -1.70 -3.73 -9.19
N LEU A 46 -2.16 -2.84 -8.34
CA LEU A 46 -3.14 -3.18 -7.30
C LEU A 46 -4.51 -2.72 -7.74
N TYR A 47 -5.51 -3.52 -7.45
CA TYR A 47 -6.91 -3.24 -7.82
C TYR A 47 -7.75 -3.16 -6.57
N GLU A 48 -8.88 -2.44 -6.67
CA GLU A 48 -9.77 -2.27 -5.53
C GLU A 48 -10.16 -3.63 -4.97
N ASP A 49 -10.19 -3.70 -3.66
CA ASP A 49 -10.48 -4.88 -2.84
C ASP A 49 -9.32 -5.86 -2.72
N ASP A 50 -8.19 -5.62 -3.38
CA ASP A 50 -7.01 -6.46 -3.14
C ASP A 50 -6.57 -6.33 -1.70
N ILE A 51 -6.29 -7.47 -1.06
CA ILE A 51 -5.71 -7.50 0.27
C ILE A 51 -4.21 -7.56 0.11
N VAL A 52 -3.50 -6.68 0.80
CA VAL A 52 -2.06 -6.53 0.64
C VAL A 52 -1.36 -6.48 1.99
N VAL A 53 -0.08 -6.84 1.95
CA VAL A 53 0.80 -6.76 3.12
C VAL A 53 2.11 -6.09 2.72
N GLY A 54 2.74 -5.44 3.67
CA GLY A 54 4.03 -4.78 3.45
C GLY A 54 4.28 -3.74 4.52
N ASN A 55 5.34 -2.98 4.37
CA ASN A 55 5.64 -1.86 5.26
C ASN A 55 4.88 -0.63 4.77
N LEU A 56 3.57 -0.64 4.98
CA LEU A 56 2.66 0.30 4.35
C LEU A 56 2.78 1.71 4.91
N LYS A 57 3.29 1.86 6.13
CA LYS A 57 3.45 3.16 6.76
C LYS A 57 4.93 3.53 6.89
N THR A 58 5.72 3.13 5.91
CA THR A 58 7.13 3.47 5.84
C THR A 58 7.37 4.22 4.54
N TYR A 59 7.88 5.43 4.62
CA TYR A 59 8.10 6.28 3.45
C TYR A 59 9.12 5.66 2.50
N GLY A 60 9.01 6.02 1.24
CA GLY A 60 9.95 5.60 0.23
C GLY A 60 9.56 4.30 -0.44
N PHE A 61 10.53 3.66 -1.09
CA PHE A 61 10.25 2.45 -1.86
C PHE A 61 9.99 1.27 -0.94
N GLN A 62 8.87 0.60 -1.14
CA GLN A 62 8.50 -0.58 -0.37
C GLN A 62 7.93 -1.63 -1.30
N VAL A 63 8.15 -2.89 -0.95
CA VAL A 63 7.51 -4.00 -1.66
C VAL A 63 6.15 -4.22 -1.02
N ILE A 64 5.12 -4.23 -1.85
CA ILE A 64 3.75 -4.52 -1.42
C ILE A 64 3.33 -5.82 -2.08
N THR A 65 2.87 -6.76 -1.30
CA THR A 65 2.54 -8.10 -1.76
C THR A 65 1.03 -8.33 -1.61
N ARG A 66 0.39 -8.76 -2.69
CA ARG A 66 -1.01 -9.18 -2.63
C ARG A 66 -1.10 -10.53 -1.91
N ILE A 67 -2.28 -10.82 -1.40
CA ILE A 67 -2.50 -12.06 -0.66
C ILE A 67 -2.25 -13.31 -1.52
N ASP A 68 -2.32 -13.17 -2.85
CA ASP A 68 -2.03 -14.28 -3.77
C ASP A 68 -0.53 -14.49 -4.00
N GLY A 69 0.31 -13.67 -3.37
CA GLY A 69 1.77 -13.82 -3.47
C GLY A 69 2.44 -12.95 -4.51
N GLU A 70 1.68 -12.26 -5.34
CA GLU A 70 2.25 -11.36 -6.35
C GLU A 70 2.66 -10.04 -5.73
N SER A 71 3.80 -9.50 -6.12
CA SER A 71 4.36 -8.31 -5.51
C SER A 71 4.64 -7.20 -6.50
N GLY A 72 4.62 -5.98 -6.00
CA GLY A 72 5.06 -4.83 -6.75
C GLY A 72 5.90 -3.93 -5.87
N ARG A 73 6.61 -3.02 -6.50
CA ARG A 73 7.38 -2.01 -5.80
C ARG A 73 6.64 -0.69 -5.93
N PHE A 74 6.40 -0.05 -4.79
CA PHE A 74 5.65 1.19 -4.73
C PHE A 74 6.44 2.20 -3.91
N TYR A 75 6.29 3.46 -4.23
CA TYR A 75 6.84 4.54 -3.42
C TYR A 75 5.72 5.03 -2.51
N ILE A 76 5.94 4.93 -1.21
CA ILE A 76 4.98 5.40 -0.22
C ILE A 76 5.22 6.89 -0.02
N GLU A 77 4.30 7.71 -0.53
CA GLU A 77 4.38 9.17 -0.43
C GLU A 77 4.06 9.63 0.97
N ASP A 78 2.98 9.10 1.52
CA ASP A 78 2.54 9.45 2.86
C ASP A 78 1.44 8.49 3.30
N TYR A 79 1.06 8.58 4.56
CA TYR A 79 -0.11 7.89 5.07
C TYR A 79 -0.89 8.90 5.91
N GLU A 80 -2.21 8.93 5.70
CA GLU A 80 -3.07 10.01 6.15
C GLU A 80 -4.25 9.45 6.94
N THR A 81 -4.88 10.31 7.73
CA THR A 81 -6.04 9.91 8.51
C THR A 81 -7.32 9.99 7.70
N ASN A 82 -7.30 10.62 6.52
CA ASN A 82 -8.47 10.62 5.64
C ASN A 82 -8.04 10.43 4.19
N ILE A 83 -8.99 9.90 3.42
CA ILE A 83 -8.71 9.49 2.05
C ILE A 83 -8.48 10.67 1.13
N GLY A 84 -9.08 11.82 1.41
CA GLY A 84 -8.90 13.01 0.58
C GLY A 84 -7.46 13.49 0.59
N ASP A 85 -6.81 13.43 1.75
CA ASP A 85 -5.41 13.82 1.86
C ASP A 85 -4.51 12.85 1.10
N ALA A 86 -4.83 11.55 1.13
CA ALA A 86 -4.07 10.58 0.35
C ALA A 86 -4.21 10.83 -1.15
N TYR A 87 -5.39 11.22 -1.61
CA TYR A 87 -5.59 11.61 -3.00
C TYR A 87 -4.69 12.78 -3.38
N GLU A 88 -4.60 13.79 -2.51
CA GLU A 88 -3.78 14.96 -2.80
C GLU A 88 -2.30 14.59 -2.94
N GLU A 89 -1.83 13.64 -2.14
CA GLU A 89 -0.45 13.19 -2.24
C GLU A 89 -0.15 12.59 -3.61
N LEU A 90 -1.12 11.92 -4.21
CA LEU A 90 -0.92 11.22 -5.48
C LEU A 90 -1.25 12.07 -6.70
N CYS A 91 -2.08 13.09 -6.52
CA CYS A 91 -2.63 13.84 -7.65
C CYS A 91 -2.07 15.26 -7.79
N ASN A 92 -1.16 15.63 -6.95
CA ASN A 92 -0.56 16.97 -7.06
C ASN A 92 0.68 16.98 -7.94
#